data_be1b8e256ae3b8ecf7b3d71dea32b9ca
#
_entry.id   be1b8e256ae3b8ecf7b3d71dea32b9ca
#
_cell.length_a   1.000
_cell.length_b   1.000
_cell.length_c   1.000
_cell.angle_alpha   90.00
_cell.angle_beta   90.00
_cell.angle_gamma   90.00
#
_symmetry.space_group_name_H-M   'P 1'
#
loop_
_entity.id
_entity.type
_entity.pdbx_description
1 polymer ?
#
loop_
_entity_poly.entity_id
_entity_poly.type
_entity_poly.pdbx_seq_one_letter_code
_entity_poly.pdbx_strand_id
1 'polypeptide(L)'
;MDRAVGEMRDFAWLASAAVPTTSPGAPGANPFDQARIAARELGRMTGAPHHDVLVVLGTGLIGAADHLGAGGAPIDLTSLPWFARFTGPGHRPEAWSVDLEGKRTLIVAGRLHLYEGRSPAEVVHPVRTAIAAGARTVVLTCSAGAVNPRLSLGDVVAIRDHLNLTGTSPLAGTTTDSERPRHVDMTDAWSPHLRALARSVASIEEGVYAQMPGPQLETPAEIRMLAALGADLVGMSTVPEAIAARHLGADVLGLAVVTNAAAGPRAGPLDVDEVVRVASGSSPAVAKVVAGVVRSLDPVGAPGTARREARPAVSGGDEAETAPR
;
A
#
# COMPACT_ATOMS: atom_id res chain seq x y z
N MET A 1 -37.58 16.68 -11.65
CA MET A 1 -37.39 15.25 -11.88
C MET A 1 -36.50 14.95 -13.08
N ASP A 2 -35.90 16.01 -13.73
CA ASP A 2 -35.15 15.86 -14.99
C ASP A 2 -33.63 16.08 -14.94
N ARG A 3 -33.03 16.20 -13.75
CA ARG A 3 -31.55 16.33 -13.62
C ARG A 3 -30.82 14.99 -13.35
N ALA A 4 -31.50 13.96 -12.93
CA ALA A 4 -30.89 12.65 -12.63
C ALA A 4 -30.71 11.74 -13.86
N VAL A 5 -31.32 12.08 -15.00
CA VAL A 5 -31.26 11.26 -16.23
C VAL A 5 -30.11 11.69 -17.16
N GLY A 6 -29.59 12.90 -16.98
CA GLY A 6 -28.50 13.44 -17.82
C GLY A 6 -27.12 12.83 -17.52
N GLU A 7 -26.85 12.50 -16.25
CA GLU A 7 -25.54 11.97 -15.85
C GLU A 7 -25.32 10.48 -16.18
N MET A 8 -26.39 9.74 -16.45
CA MET A 8 -26.29 8.33 -16.84
C MET A 8 -25.91 8.08 -18.31
N ARG A 9 -25.82 9.14 -19.14
CA ARG A 9 -25.51 8.99 -20.57
C ARG A 9 -24.01 8.92 -20.88
N ASP A 10 -23.15 9.41 -19.98
CA ASP A 10 -21.69 9.42 -20.18
C ASP A 10 -20.99 8.11 -19.81
N PHE A 11 -21.71 7.13 -19.28
CA PHE A 11 -21.17 5.81 -18.92
C PHE A 11 -21.42 4.72 -19.98
N ALA A 12 -21.81 5.04 -21.18
CA ALA A 12 -22.04 4.08 -22.25
C ALA A 12 -20.81 3.22 -22.61
N TRP A 13 -19.61 3.65 -22.23
CA TRP A 13 -18.37 2.88 -22.36
C TRP A 13 -18.24 1.73 -21.33
N LEU A 14 -19.05 1.73 -20.26
CA LEU A 14 -19.11 0.64 -19.27
C LEU A 14 -19.84 -0.60 -19.77
N ALA A 15 -20.65 -0.50 -20.84
CA ALA A 15 -21.60 -1.55 -21.25
C ALA A 15 -21.04 -2.58 -22.25
N SER A 16 -19.76 -2.51 -22.67
CA SER A 16 -19.27 -3.27 -23.82
C SER A 16 -18.05 -4.16 -23.59
N ALA A 17 -17.91 -4.81 -22.44
CA ALA A 17 -16.97 -5.92 -22.33
C ALA A 17 -17.52 -6.99 -21.40
N ALA A 18 -17.78 -8.18 -21.94
CA ALA A 18 -18.02 -9.37 -21.11
C ALA A 18 -16.86 -9.52 -20.12
N VAL A 19 -17.17 -9.61 -18.82
CA VAL A 19 -16.17 -9.84 -17.77
C VAL A 19 -15.53 -11.20 -18.06
N PRO A 20 -14.22 -11.27 -18.32
CA PRO A 20 -13.57 -12.56 -18.52
C PRO A 20 -13.61 -13.37 -17.23
N THR A 21 -14.22 -14.54 -17.25
CA THR A 21 -14.19 -15.52 -16.14
C THR A 21 -12.86 -16.29 -16.14
N THR A 22 -11.73 -15.59 -16.19
CA THR A 22 -10.41 -16.23 -16.19
C THR A 22 -9.86 -16.30 -14.77
N SER A 23 -9.42 -17.50 -14.38
CA SER A 23 -8.71 -17.76 -13.12
C SER A 23 -7.53 -16.82 -12.93
N PRO A 24 -7.16 -16.46 -11.68
CA PRO A 24 -5.96 -15.70 -11.40
C PRO A 24 -4.74 -16.37 -12.06
N GLY A 25 -3.99 -15.64 -12.86
CA GLY A 25 -2.72 -16.12 -13.40
C GLY A 25 -2.75 -16.70 -14.81
N ALA A 26 -3.74 -16.41 -15.66
CA ALA A 26 -3.64 -16.78 -17.07
C ALA A 26 -2.34 -16.21 -17.69
N PRO A 27 -1.45 -17.06 -18.26
CA PRO A 27 -0.21 -16.59 -18.88
C PRO A 27 -0.54 -15.63 -20.03
N GLY A 28 0.04 -14.41 -20.01
CA GLY A 28 -0.02 -13.46 -21.13
C GLY A 28 -0.92 -12.24 -20.97
N ALA A 29 -1.75 -12.15 -19.92
CA ALA A 29 -2.54 -10.93 -19.70
C ALA A 29 -1.71 -9.84 -19.01
N ASN A 30 -1.66 -8.64 -19.60
CA ASN A 30 -0.95 -7.50 -19.03
C ASN A 30 -1.59 -7.13 -17.66
N PRO A 31 -0.83 -7.11 -16.54
CA PRO A 31 -1.37 -6.85 -15.21
C PRO A 31 -1.96 -5.43 -15.07
N PHE A 32 -1.57 -4.49 -15.92
CA PHE A 32 -2.15 -3.14 -15.93
C PHE A 32 -3.53 -3.13 -16.60
N ASP A 33 -3.73 -3.94 -17.66
CA ASP A 33 -5.05 -4.12 -18.29
C ASP A 33 -6.01 -4.81 -17.32
N GLN A 34 -5.54 -5.84 -16.63
CA GLN A 34 -6.30 -6.51 -15.57
C GLN A 34 -6.78 -5.51 -14.52
N ALA A 35 -5.87 -4.65 -14.03
CA ALA A 35 -6.21 -3.63 -13.05
C ALA A 35 -7.22 -2.60 -13.59
N ARG A 36 -7.11 -2.20 -14.86
CA ARG A 36 -8.08 -1.28 -15.50
C ARG A 36 -9.49 -1.91 -15.62
N ILE A 37 -9.56 -3.19 -15.95
CA ILE A 37 -10.84 -3.91 -16.02
C ILE A 37 -11.45 -4.03 -14.62
N ALA A 38 -10.66 -4.45 -13.63
CA ALA A 38 -11.10 -4.55 -12.24
C ALA A 38 -11.55 -3.20 -11.67
N ALA A 39 -10.86 -2.10 -12.02
CA ALA A 39 -11.22 -0.74 -11.59
C ALA A 39 -12.59 -0.30 -12.13
N ARG A 40 -12.91 -0.64 -13.39
CA ARG A 40 -14.24 -0.37 -13.95
C ARG A 40 -15.34 -1.11 -13.21
N GLU A 41 -15.11 -2.39 -12.91
CA GLU A 41 -16.08 -3.18 -12.16
C GLU A 41 -16.23 -2.69 -10.72
N LEU A 42 -15.12 -2.31 -10.07
CA LEU A 42 -15.14 -1.65 -8.76
C LEU A 42 -16.00 -0.39 -8.79
N GLY A 43 -15.82 0.46 -9.81
CA GLY A 43 -16.63 1.66 -9.99
C GLY A 43 -18.13 1.36 -10.13
N ARG A 44 -18.48 0.29 -10.85
CA ARG A 44 -19.87 -0.16 -10.98
C ARG A 44 -20.45 -0.64 -9.64
N MET A 45 -19.68 -1.40 -8.87
CA MET A 45 -20.13 -1.96 -7.58
C MET A 45 -20.26 -0.89 -6.50
N THR A 46 -19.33 0.08 -6.49
CA THR A 46 -19.32 1.17 -5.50
C THR A 46 -20.25 2.33 -5.86
N GLY A 47 -20.70 2.42 -7.11
CA GLY A 47 -21.35 3.62 -7.64
C GLY A 47 -20.41 4.84 -7.72
N ALA A 48 -19.10 4.63 -7.52
CA ALA A 48 -18.07 5.66 -7.54
C ALA A 48 -16.96 5.28 -8.54
N PRO A 49 -16.97 5.86 -9.74
CA PRO A 49 -16.00 5.52 -10.78
C PRO A 49 -14.57 5.99 -10.47
N HIS A 50 -14.43 6.89 -9.51
CA HIS A 50 -13.16 7.48 -9.08
C HIS A 50 -12.98 7.36 -7.57
N HIS A 51 -11.75 7.06 -7.15
CA HIS A 51 -11.31 7.10 -5.77
C HIS A 51 -10.02 7.94 -5.68
N ASP A 52 -9.91 8.79 -4.69
CA ASP A 52 -8.75 9.67 -4.47
C ASP A 52 -7.66 8.98 -3.66
N VAL A 53 -8.09 8.16 -2.70
CA VAL A 53 -7.24 7.51 -1.70
C VAL A 53 -7.54 6.02 -1.62
N LEU A 54 -6.47 5.21 -1.51
CA LEU A 54 -6.54 3.82 -1.07
C LEU A 54 -6.01 3.70 0.36
N VAL A 55 -6.75 3.03 1.23
CA VAL A 55 -6.29 2.60 2.55
C VAL A 55 -6.32 1.08 2.61
N VAL A 56 -5.15 0.44 2.85
CA VAL A 56 -5.06 -1.01 3.04
C VAL A 56 -4.84 -1.28 4.52
N LEU A 57 -5.79 -1.97 5.15
CA LEU A 57 -5.72 -2.34 6.56
C LEU A 57 -4.97 -3.66 6.74
N GLY A 58 -3.94 -3.65 7.59
CA GLY A 58 -3.13 -4.82 7.91
C GLY A 58 -3.77 -5.75 8.94
N THR A 59 -3.04 -6.80 9.31
CA THR A 59 -3.43 -7.78 10.33
C THR A 59 -3.91 -7.09 11.61
N GLY A 60 -5.11 -7.45 12.07
CA GLY A 60 -5.70 -6.91 13.29
C GLY A 60 -6.25 -5.47 13.18
N LEU A 61 -6.03 -4.76 12.07
CA LEU A 61 -6.40 -3.34 11.94
C LEU A 61 -7.76 -3.11 11.27
N ILE A 62 -8.53 -4.16 11.01
CA ILE A 62 -9.85 -4.03 10.34
C ILE A 62 -10.81 -3.10 11.12
N GLY A 63 -10.71 -3.07 12.45
CA GLY A 63 -11.51 -2.15 13.29
C GLY A 63 -11.25 -0.67 13.00
N ALA A 64 -10.15 -0.31 12.34
CA ALA A 64 -9.92 1.06 11.90
C ALA A 64 -10.93 1.51 10.83
N ALA A 65 -11.51 0.57 10.07
CA ALA A 65 -12.50 0.88 9.04
C ALA A 65 -13.73 1.61 9.64
N ASP A 66 -14.23 1.14 10.79
CA ASP A 66 -15.37 1.75 11.47
C ASP A 66 -15.09 3.22 11.85
N HIS A 67 -13.87 3.50 12.33
CA HIS A 67 -13.41 4.85 12.69
C HIS A 67 -13.16 5.74 11.45
N LEU A 68 -13.01 5.14 10.27
CA LEU A 68 -12.85 5.83 9.00
C LEU A 68 -14.18 5.99 8.23
N GLY A 69 -15.31 5.69 8.88
CA GLY A 69 -16.62 5.87 8.30
C GLY A 69 -17.10 4.70 7.42
N ALA A 70 -16.45 3.54 7.50
CA ALA A 70 -16.97 2.34 6.86
C ALA A 70 -18.33 1.98 7.48
N GLY A 71 -19.36 1.99 6.66
CA GLY A 71 -20.72 1.66 7.07
C GLY A 71 -21.44 0.88 5.97
N GLY A 72 -22.50 0.18 6.35
CA GLY A 72 -23.24 -0.67 5.43
C GLY A 72 -22.52 -1.96 5.06
N ALA A 73 -23.05 -2.66 4.05
CA ALA A 73 -22.45 -3.91 3.59
C ALA A 73 -21.14 -3.65 2.85
N PRO A 74 -20.06 -4.40 3.15
CA PRO A 74 -18.82 -4.32 2.40
C PRO A 74 -18.99 -4.89 0.98
N ILE A 75 -18.11 -4.47 0.10
CA ILE A 75 -17.95 -5.05 -1.24
C ILE A 75 -17.08 -6.30 -1.09
N ASP A 76 -17.55 -7.43 -1.61
CA ASP A 76 -16.73 -8.64 -1.75
C ASP A 76 -15.76 -8.48 -2.91
N LEU A 77 -14.47 -8.29 -2.59
CA LEU A 77 -13.42 -8.13 -3.59
C LEU A 77 -13.21 -9.38 -4.44
N THR A 78 -13.60 -10.58 -3.96
CA THR A 78 -13.47 -11.81 -4.77
C THR A 78 -14.41 -11.86 -5.96
N SER A 79 -15.42 -10.98 -6.00
CA SER A 79 -16.28 -10.78 -7.15
C SER A 79 -15.65 -9.92 -8.24
N LEU A 80 -14.54 -9.22 -7.94
CA LEU A 80 -13.78 -8.46 -8.92
C LEU A 80 -12.85 -9.37 -9.73
N PRO A 81 -12.65 -9.09 -11.02
CA PRO A 81 -11.73 -9.86 -11.85
C PRO A 81 -10.32 -9.92 -11.28
N TRP A 82 -9.72 -11.11 -11.27
CA TRP A 82 -8.34 -11.41 -10.80
C TRP A 82 -8.07 -11.14 -9.33
N PHE A 83 -9.08 -10.82 -8.52
CA PHE A 83 -8.91 -10.77 -7.08
C PHE A 83 -8.94 -12.17 -6.49
N ALA A 84 -7.89 -12.52 -5.74
CA ALA A 84 -7.84 -13.75 -4.98
C ALA A 84 -8.39 -13.56 -3.56
N ARG A 85 -8.86 -14.64 -2.95
CA ARG A 85 -9.28 -14.63 -1.55
C ARG A 85 -8.05 -14.40 -0.65
N PHE A 86 -8.17 -13.51 0.32
CA PHE A 86 -7.18 -13.32 1.38
C PHE A 86 -7.30 -14.47 2.38
N THR A 87 -6.19 -15.09 2.76
CA THR A 87 -6.16 -16.26 3.66
C THR A 87 -5.38 -15.99 4.94
N GLY A 88 -4.69 -14.85 5.03
CA GLY A 88 -3.96 -14.46 6.23
C GLY A 88 -4.89 -14.20 7.44
N PRO A 89 -4.42 -14.44 8.67
CA PRO A 89 -5.21 -14.19 9.88
C PRO A 89 -5.70 -12.75 9.97
N GLY A 90 -7.00 -12.57 10.25
CA GLY A 90 -7.61 -11.23 10.39
C GLY A 90 -7.76 -10.44 9.10
N HIS A 91 -7.52 -11.05 7.92
CA HIS A 91 -7.75 -10.44 6.63
C HIS A 91 -9.07 -10.91 6.02
N ARG A 92 -9.82 -9.98 5.42
CA ARG A 92 -11.05 -10.26 4.69
C ARG A 92 -10.97 -9.64 3.30
N PRO A 93 -11.42 -10.34 2.25
CA PRO A 93 -11.46 -9.79 0.90
C PRO A 93 -12.64 -8.81 0.74
N GLU A 94 -12.74 -7.86 1.64
CA GLU A 94 -13.82 -6.89 1.75
C GLU A 94 -13.28 -5.47 1.59
N ALA A 95 -14.10 -4.58 1.03
CA ALA A 95 -13.78 -3.16 0.91
C ALA A 95 -15.00 -2.27 1.11
N TRP A 96 -14.76 -1.02 1.46
CA TRP A 96 -15.76 0.06 1.54
C TRP A 96 -15.30 1.23 0.69
N SER A 97 -16.23 1.84 -0.03
CA SER A 97 -16.04 3.13 -0.69
C SER A 97 -16.73 4.20 0.12
N VAL A 98 -15.95 5.04 0.79
CA VAL A 98 -16.48 6.05 1.73
C VAL A 98 -16.07 7.45 1.30
N ASP A 99 -16.81 8.45 1.75
CA ASP A 99 -16.34 9.82 1.78
C ASP A 99 -15.60 10.05 3.10
N LEU A 100 -14.28 10.17 3.02
CA LEU A 100 -13.43 10.45 4.16
C LEU A 100 -12.84 11.85 4.00
N GLU A 101 -13.27 12.79 4.84
CA GLU A 101 -12.79 14.18 4.84
C GLU A 101 -12.88 14.84 3.45
N GLY A 102 -13.97 14.57 2.73
CA GLY A 102 -14.22 15.10 1.38
C GLY A 102 -13.41 14.42 0.26
N LYS A 103 -12.76 13.29 0.53
CA LYS A 103 -12.04 12.47 -0.45
C LYS A 103 -12.70 11.12 -0.59
N ARG A 104 -13.00 10.70 -1.82
CA ARG A 104 -13.51 9.36 -2.07
C ARG A 104 -12.41 8.34 -1.78
N THR A 105 -12.57 7.57 -0.72
CA THR A 105 -11.56 6.67 -0.19
C THR A 105 -12.03 5.22 -0.31
N LEU A 106 -11.17 4.38 -0.90
CA LEU A 106 -11.35 2.92 -0.89
C LEU A 106 -10.60 2.35 0.31
N ILE A 107 -11.33 1.74 1.25
CA ILE A 107 -10.77 1.06 2.42
C ILE A 107 -10.84 -0.45 2.16
N VAL A 108 -9.69 -1.13 2.17
CA VAL A 108 -9.58 -2.58 1.94
C VAL A 108 -9.23 -3.28 3.26
N ALA A 109 -10.03 -4.29 3.63
CA ALA A 109 -9.96 -5.00 4.91
C ALA A 109 -8.89 -6.10 4.93
N GLY A 110 -7.75 -5.89 4.33
CA GLY A 110 -6.66 -6.86 4.31
C GLY A 110 -5.84 -6.83 3.04
N ARG A 111 -5.01 -7.86 2.90
CA ARG A 111 -4.13 -8.05 1.73
C ARG A 111 -3.76 -9.51 1.53
N LEU A 112 -3.17 -9.79 0.38
CA LEU A 112 -2.44 -11.02 0.09
C LEU A 112 -0.97 -10.88 0.53
N HIS A 113 -0.36 -12.00 0.89
CA HIS A 113 1.06 -12.06 1.22
C HIS A 113 1.80 -13.05 0.32
N LEU A 114 3.11 -12.82 0.14
CA LEU A 114 3.96 -13.71 -0.65
C LEU A 114 4.01 -15.13 -0.05
N TYR A 115 3.98 -15.24 1.29
CA TYR A 115 4.00 -16.53 1.98
C TYR A 115 2.72 -17.37 1.77
N GLU A 116 1.66 -16.80 1.25
CA GLU A 116 0.45 -17.53 0.85
C GLU A 116 0.63 -18.26 -0.49
N GLY A 117 1.85 -18.28 -1.05
CA GLY A 117 2.15 -18.86 -2.36
C GLY A 117 1.67 -17.98 -3.54
N ARG A 118 1.39 -16.72 -3.27
CA ARG A 118 0.94 -15.75 -4.27
C ARG A 118 2.10 -15.12 -5.01
N SER A 119 1.93 -14.92 -6.30
CA SER A 119 2.88 -14.14 -7.10
C SER A 119 2.88 -12.68 -6.65
N PRO A 120 4.01 -11.97 -6.81
CA PRO A 120 4.05 -10.53 -6.54
C PRO A 120 3.00 -9.73 -7.32
N ALA A 121 2.64 -10.18 -8.52
CA ALA A 121 1.62 -9.53 -9.35
C ALA A 121 0.22 -9.64 -8.74
N GLU A 122 -0.14 -10.79 -8.14
CA GLU A 122 -1.39 -10.98 -7.40
C GLU A 122 -1.43 -10.15 -6.13
N VAL A 123 -0.32 -10.12 -5.38
CA VAL A 123 -0.21 -9.34 -4.12
C VAL A 123 -0.50 -7.86 -4.36
N VAL A 124 -0.01 -7.29 -5.45
CA VAL A 124 -0.17 -5.86 -5.72
C VAL A 124 -1.39 -5.52 -6.60
N HIS A 125 -2.16 -6.51 -7.03
CA HIS A 125 -3.32 -6.29 -7.90
C HIS A 125 -4.35 -5.32 -7.28
N PRO A 126 -4.68 -5.39 -5.96
CA PRO A 126 -5.58 -4.42 -5.32
C PRO A 126 -5.07 -2.97 -5.40
N VAL A 127 -3.77 -2.76 -5.19
CA VAL A 127 -3.16 -1.42 -5.30
C VAL A 127 -3.20 -0.92 -6.74
N ARG A 128 -2.86 -1.76 -7.71
CA ARG A 128 -2.96 -1.41 -9.14
C ARG A 128 -4.38 -1.05 -9.53
N THR A 129 -5.36 -1.81 -9.05
CA THR A 129 -6.80 -1.57 -9.31
C THR A 129 -7.25 -0.22 -8.74
N ALA A 130 -6.91 0.07 -7.49
CA ALA A 130 -7.27 1.34 -6.86
C ALA A 130 -6.64 2.55 -7.58
N ILE A 131 -5.37 2.44 -8.02
CA ILE A 131 -4.71 3.49 -8.78
C ILE A 131 -5.34 3.63 -10.18
N ALA A 132 -5.71 2.53 -10.82
CA ALA A 132 -6.45 2.57 -12.07
C ALA A 132 -7.85 3.18 -11.91
N ALA A 133 -8.47 3.08 -10.72
CA ALA A 133 -9.69 3.77 -10.34
C ALA A 133 -9.45 5.23 -9.90
N GLY A 134 -8.22 5.76 -10.02
CA GLY A 134 -7.91 7.17 -9.80
C GLY A 134 -7.10 7.49 -8.55
N ALA A 135 -6.87 6.54 -7.64
CA ALA A 135 -6.15 6.81 -6.39
C ALA A 135 -4.75 7.38 -6.64
N ARG A 136 -4.46 8.50 -6.00
CA ARG A 136 -3.16 9.19 -6.04
C ARG A 136 -2.39 9.07 -4.73
N THR A 137 -3.10 8.78 -3.65
CA THR A 137 -2.53 8.54 -2.34
C THR A 137 -2.84 7.11 -1.90
N VAL A 138 -1.82 6.38 -1.48
CA VAL A 138 -1.93 5.00 -1.00
C VAL A 138 -1.41 4.96 0.44
N VAL A 139 -2.29 4.59 1.37
CA VAL A 139 -1.93 4.36 2.77
C VAL A 139 -1.89 2.86 3.01
N LEU A 140 -0.72 2.35 3.36
CA LEU A 140 -0.49 0.95 3.67
C LEU A 140 -0.27 0.80 5.17
N THR A 141 -1.14 0.06 5.85
CA THR A 141 -0.94 -0.23 7.28
C THR A 141 -0.50 -1.68 7.46
N CYS A 142 0.30 -1.97 8.47
CA CYS A 142 0.73 -3.33 8.78
C CYS A 142 1.02 -3.50 10.28
N SER A 143 1.01 -4.74 10.74
CA SER A 143 1.62 -5.15 12.00
C SER A 143 3.09 -5.46 11.74
N ALA A 144 3.96 -5.17 12.73
CA ALA A 144 5.40 -5.39 12.64
C ALA A 144 6.01 -5.75 14.00
N GLY A 145 7.08 -6.55 13.97
CA GLY A 145 7.96 -6.78 15.10
C GLY A 145 8.95 -5.62 15.27
N ALA A 146 9.20 -5.21 16.51
CA ALA A 146 10.22 -4.19 16.82
C ALA A 146 11.63 -4.82 16.81
N VAL A 147 12.45 -4.38 15.86
CA VAL A 147 13.91 -4.64 15.84
C VAL A 147 14.64 -3.60 16.70
N ASN A 148 14.19 -2.34 16.63
CA ASN A 148 14.70 -1.25 17.46
C ASN A 148 14.09 -1.35 18.88
N PRO A 149 14.91 -1.54 19.93
CA PRO A 149 14.44 -1.73 21.31
C PRO A 149 13.80 -0.50 21.95
N ARG A 150 13.83 0.64 21.30
CA ARG A 150 13.17 1.88 21.78
C ARG A 150 11.67 1.91 21.43
N LEU A 151 11.25 1.07 20.49
CA LEU A 151 9.85 0.97 20.10
C LEU A 151 9.08 0.09 21.09
N SER A 152 7.86 0.50 21.39
CA SER A 152 6.98 -0.17 22.36
C SER A 152 5.75 -0.79 21.67
N LEU A 153 5.16 -1.79 22.31
CA LEU A 153 3.92 -2.40 21.81
C LEU A 153 2.81 -1.36 21.70
N GLY A 154 2.12 -1.35 20.55
CA GLY A 154 1.07 -0.40 20.24
C GLY A 154 1.56 0.89 19.58
N ASP A 155 2.86 1.14 19.51
CA ASP A 155 3.38 2.30 18.77
C ASP A 155 2.97 2.24 17.31
N VAL A 156 2.52 3.39 16.79
CA VAL A 156 2.31 3.60 15.36
C VAL A 156 3.54 4.29 14.81
N VAL A 157 4.23 3.66 13.88
CA VAL A 157 5.49 4.13 13.29
C VAL A 157 5.28 4.41 11.80
N ALA A 158 5.67 5.60 11.34
CA ALA A 158 5.67 5.90 9.91
C ALA A 158 6.90 5.25 9.26
N ILE A 159 6.66 4.47 8.21
CA ILE A 159 7.74 3.85 7.44
C ILE A 159 8.43 4.95 6.61
N ARG A 160 9.72 5.20 6.88
CA ARG A 160 10.51 6.20 6.14
C ARG A 160 11.33 5.59 5.01
N ASP A 161 11.67 4.31 5.12
CA ASP A 161 12.45 3.55 4.15
C ASP A 161 12.25 2.05 4.36
N HIS A 162 12.74 1.22 3.44
CA HIS A 162 12.60 -0.23 3.58
C HIS A 162 13.81 -1.02 3.07
N LEU A 163 13.93 -2.23 3.61
CA LEU A 163 14.79 -3.29 3.11
C LEU A 163 13.91 -4.40 2.50
N ASN A 164 14.00 -4.60 1.20
CA ASN A 164 13.28 -5.69 0.52
C ASN A 164 14.15 -6.96 0.52
N LEU A 165 13.91 -7.83 1.48
CA LEU A 165 14.63 -9.11 1.62
C LEU A 165 13.82 -10.31 1.12
N THR A 166 12.76 -10.06 0.35
CA THR A 166 11.90 -11.12 -0.22
C THR A 166 12.53 -11.84 -1.42
N GLY A 167 13.58 -11.29 -2.00
CA GLY A 167 14.20 -11.80 -3.21
C GLY A 167 13.36 -11.62 -4.49
N THR A 168 12.27 -10.83 -4.42
CA THR A 168 11.35 -10.63 -5.55
C THR A 168 10.90 -9.18 -5.70
N SER A 169 10.28 -8.87 -6.84
CA SER A 169 9.71 -7.57 -7.15
C SER A 169 8.42 -7.71 -7.97
N PRO A 170 7.39 -6.91 -7.72
CA PRO A 170 6.18 -6.91 -8.52
C PRO A 170 6.38 -6.37 -9.95
N LEU A 171 7.56 -5.83 -10.24
CA LEU A 171 7.94 -5.32 -11.56
C LEU A 171 8.74 -6.34 -12.37
N ALA A 172 9.23 -7.42 -11.75
CA ALA A 172 9.96 -8.48 -12.43
C ALA A 172 9.05 -9.17 -13.44
N GLY A 173 9.51 -9.34 -14.68
CA GLY A 173 8.77 -10.02 -15.75
C GLY A 173 7.54 -9.24 -16.25
N THR A 174 7.24 -8.07 -15.74
CA THR A 174 6.16 -7.26 -16.30
C THR A 174 6.60 -6.66 -17.64
N THR A 175 5.75 -6.81 -18.66
CA THR A 175 5.86 -6.01 -19.88
C THR A 175 5.65 -4.55 -19.49
N THR A 176 6.59 -3.70 -19.86
CA THR A 176 6.47 -2.27 -19.60
C THR A 176 5.20 -1.75 -20.27
N ASP A 177 4.36 -1.06 -19.51
CA ASP A 177 3.45 -0.09 -20.08
C ASP A 177 4.32 0.92 -20.82
N SER A 178 4.07 1.15 -22.10
CA SER A 178 4.88 2.05 -22.93
C SER A 178 4.94 3.49 -22.38
N GLU A 179 4.06 3.82 -21.45
CA GLU A 179 3.97 5.14 -20.84
C GLU A 179 4.77 5.28 -19.53
N ARG A 180 5.40 4.19 -19.01
CA ARG A 180 6.08 4.21 -17.71
C ARG A 180 7.50 3.69 -17.77
N PRO A 181 8.43 4.29 -17.01
CA PRO A 181 9.81 3.86 -17.00
C PRO A 181 9.94 2.44 -16.41
N ARG A 182 10.81 1.64 -17.02
CA ARG A 182 11.14 0.31 -16.49
C ARG A 182 11.80 0.38 -15.09
N HIS A 183 12.64 1.41 -14.90
CA HIS A 183 13.35 1.66 -13.66
C HIS A 183 12.60 2.75 -12.87
N VAL A 184 12.31 2.46 -11.62
CA VAL A 184 11.55 3.34 -10.72
C VAL A 184 12.51 3.90 -9.68
N ASP A 185 12.51 5.21 -9.53
CA ASP A 185 13.23 5.85 -8.44
C ASP A 185 12.50 5.58 -7.12
N MET A 186 13.20 4.92 -6.21
CA MET A 186 12.70 4.55 -4.89
C MET A 186 13.29 5.41 -3.76
N THR A 187 14.02 6.50 -4.09
CA THR A 187 14.64 7.39 -3.10
C THR A 187 13.60 7.93 -2.10
N ASP A 188 12.46 8.36 -2.60
CA ASP A 188 11.31 8.80 -1.79
C ASP A 188 10.14 7.80 -1.92
N ALA A 189 10.42 6.50 -1.78
CA ALA A 189 9.42 5.45 -1.90
C ALA A 189 8.23 5.69 -0.97
N TRP A 190 8.51 6.11 0.25
CA TRP A 190 7.55 6.53 1.27
C TRP A 190 7.53 8.06 1.33
N SER A 191 6.46 8.67 0.85
CA SER A 191 6.36 10.11 0.62
C SER A 191 6.77 10.95 1.84
N PRO A 192 7.83 11.78 1.76
CA PRO A 192 8.24 12.65 2.86
C PRO A 192 7.11 13.61 3.28
N HIS A 193 6.32 14.09 2.29
CA HIS A 193 5.19 14.98 2.56
C HIS A 193 4.12 14.27 3.39
N LEU A 194 3.69 13.06 3.01
CA LEU A 194 2.67 12.31 3.76
C LEU A 194 3.16 11.93 5.16
N ARG A 195 4.44 11.60 5.33
CA ARG A 195 5.05 11.34 6.64
C ARG A 195 5.04 12.61 7.53
N ALA A 196 5.36 13.77 6.95
CA ALA A 196 5.28 15.03 7.66
C ALA A 196 3.84 15.35 8.11
N LEU A 197 2.84 15.12 7.25
CA LEU A 197 1.42 15.24 7.62
C LEU A 197 1.06 14.27 8.75
N ALA A 198 1.44 13.00 8.66
CA ALA A 198 1.15 12.01 9.70
C ALA A 198 1.73 12.43 11.06
N ARG A 199 2.97 12.95 11.09
CA ARG A 199 3.63 13.47 12.30
C ARG A 199 2.98 14.74 12.83
N SER A 200 2.37 15.55 12.00
CA SER A 200 1.61 16.74 12.45
C SER A 200 0.28 16.36 13.12
N VAL A 201 -0.28 15.21 12.77
CA VAL A 201 -1.55 14.70 13.37
C VAL A 201 -1.31 14.02 14.72
N ALA A 202 -0.21 13.30 14.85
CA ALA A 202 0.15 12.57 16.05
C ALA A 202 1.69 12.51 16.22
N SER A 203 2.14 12.48 17.47
CA SER A 203 3.56 12.25 17.76
C SER A 203 3.88 10.78 17.48
N ILE A 204 4.28 10.49 16.25
CA ILE A 204 4.69 9.15 15.80
C ILE A 204 6.15 9.17 15.35
N GLU A 205 6.85 8.07 15.64
CA GLU A 205 8.23 7.87 15.20
C GLU A 205 8.29 7.49 13.71
N GLU A 206 9.48 7.60 13.13
CA GLU A 206 9.77 7.09 11.80
C GLU A 206 10.77 5.95 11.88
N GLY A 207 10.60 4.90 11.06
CA GLY A 207 11.47 3.74 11.07
C GLY A 207 11.73 3.14 9.71
N VAL A 208 12.82 2.38 9.60
CA VAL A 208 13.15 1.53 8.45
C VAL A 208 12.47 0.17 8.63
N TYR A 209 11.67 -0.24 7.65
CA TYR A 209 10.94 -1.49 7.66
C TYR A 209 11.65 -2.56 6.82
N ALA A 210 12.02 -3.67 7.43
CA ALA A 210 12.54 -4.84 6.72
C ALA A 210 11.40 -5.78 6.36
N GLN A 211 11.23 -6.10 5.08
CA GLN A 211 10.32 -7.15 4.66
C GLN A 211 11.04 -8.46 4.46
N MET A 212 10.63 -9.46 5.24
CA MET A 212 11.03 -10.86 5.12
C MET A 212 9.97 -11.66 4.35
N PRO A 213 10.34 -12.79 3.74
CA PRO A 213 9.39 -13.62 2.98
C PRO A 213 8.33 -14.30 3.85
N GLY A 214 8.66 -14.73 5.07
CA GLY A 214 7.79 -15.55 5.93
C GLY A 214 7.51 -16.94 5.33
N PRO A 215 6.53 -17.72 5.86
CA PRO A 215 5.68 -17.41 7.03
C PRO A 215 6.36 -17.62 8.38
N GLN A 216 7.56 -18.23 8.41
CA GLN A 216 8.33 -18.36 9.65
C GLN A 216 8.77 -16.98 10.15
N LEU A 217 8.79 -16.85 11.46
CA LEU A 217 9.38 -15.68 12.12
C LEU A 217 10.91 -15.77 12.08
N GLU A 218 11.53 -14.62 12.23
CA GLU A 218 12.97 -14.49 12.20
C GLU A 218 13.62 -15.15 13.43
N THR A 219 14.76 -15.78 13.19
CA THR A 219 15.65 -16.26 14.25
C THR A 219 16.33 -15.07 14.96
N PRO A 220 16.85 -15.26 16.19
CA PRO A 220 17.64 -14.22 16.86
C PRO A 220 18.88 -13.77 16.05
N ALA A 221 19.44 -14.62 15.20
CA ALA A 221 20.55 -14.25 14.31
C ALA A 221 20.10 -13.34 13.16
N GLU A 222 18.95 -13.64 12.56
CA GLU A 222 18.34 -12.79 11.53
C GLU A 222 17.95 -11.42 12.10
N ILE A 223 17.40 -11.36 13.31
CA ILE A 223 17.10 -10.06 13.95
C ILE A 223 18.37 -9.25 14.19
N ARG A 224 19.48 -9.87 14.63
CA ARG A 224 20.77 -9.15 14.75
C ARG A 224 21.28 -8.65 13.40
N MET A 225 21.10 -9.45 12.33
CA MET A 225 21.43 -9.04 10.96
C MET A 225 20.56 -7.83 10.53
N LEU A 226 19.26 -7.87 10.74
CA LEU A 226 18.35 -6.77 10.41
C LEU A 226 18.72 -5.49 11.16
N ALA A 227 19.03 -5.59 12.46
CA ALA A 227 19.50 -4.47 13.26
C ALA A 227 20.81 -3.88 12.71
N ALA A 228 21.77 -4.74 12.31
CA ALA A 228 23.03 -4.31 11.71
C ALA A 228 22.84 -3.63 10.34
N LEU A 229 21.80 -4.02 9.58
CA LEU A 229 21.40 -3.38 8.33
C LEU A 229 20.62 -2.07 8.54
N GLY A 230 20.30 -1.70 9.77
CA GLY A 230 19.60 -0.46 10.12
C GLY A 230 18.09 -0.56 10.10
N ALA A 231 17.51 -1.77 10.14
CA ALA A 231 16.07 -1.94 10.30
C ALA A 231 15.61 -1.57 11.72
N ASP A 232 14.48 -0.87 11.80
CA ASP A 232 13.75 -0.58 13.04
C ASP A 232 12.60 -1.55 13.28
N LEU A 233 12.03 -2.06 12.19
CA LEU A 233 10.82 -2.88 12.14
C LEU A 233 11.03 -4.06 11.21
N VAL A 234 10.33 -5.17 11.47
CA VAL A 234 10.30 -6.34 10.58
C VAL A 234 8.88 -6.85 10.37
N GLY A 235 8.58 -7.28 9.16
CA GLY A 235 7.30 -7.91 8.83
C GLY A 235 7.33 -8.55 7.43
N MET A 236 6.15 -8.91 6.91
CA MET A 236 6.03 -9.77 5.72
C MET A 236 5.12 -9.17 4.63
N SER A 237 4.95 -7.83 4.62
CA SER A 237 3.99 -7.16 3.72
C SER A 237 4.46 -5.76 3.30
N THR A 238 3.60 -5.01 2.60
CA THR A 238 3.70 -3.58 2.26
C THR A 238 4.73 -3.18 1.20
N VAL A 239 5.92 -3.77 1.17
CA VAL A 239 6.99 -3.34 0.24
C VAL A 239 6.64 -3.58 -1.23
N PRO A 240 6.12 -4.75 -1.65
CA PRO A 240 5.66 -4.93 -3.04
C PRO A 240 4.56 -3.95 -3.42
N GLU A 241 3.64 -3.67 -2.51
CA GLU A 241 2.54 -2.72 -2.71
C GLU A 241 3.08 -1.29 -2.89
N ALA A 242 4.05 -0.88 -2.07
CA ALA A 242 4.71 0.41 -2.20
C ALA A 242 5.48 0.53 -3.53
N ILE A 243 6.22 -0.51 -3.94
CA ILE A 243 6.92 -0.54 -5.23
C ILE A 243 5.92 -0.37 -6.38
N ALA A 244 4.80 -1.11 -6.36
CA ALA A 244 3.77 -1.00 -7.39
C ALA A 244 3.10 0.37 -7.42
N ALA A 245 2.80 0.95 -6.25
CA ALA A 245 2.21 2.27 -6.12
C ALA A 245 3.15 3.37 -6.67
N ARG A 246 4.43 3.32 -6.31
CA ARG A 246 5.44 4.26 -6.81
C ARG A 246 5.65 4.13 -8.32
N HIS A 247 5.70 2.92 -8.85
CA HIS A 247 5.75 2.68 -10.30
C HIS A 247 4.58 3.35 -11.02
N LEU A 248 3.39 3.31 -10.42
CA LEU A 248 2.18 3.94 -10.95
C LEU A 248 2.07 5.44 -10.63
N GLY A 249 3.05 6.02 -9.94
CA GLY A 249 3.17 7.44 -9.67
C GLY A 249 2.27 7.92 -8.53
N ALA A 250 1.82 7.03 -7.64
CA ALA A 250 1.10 7.39 -6.44
C ALA A 250 2.05 7.77 -5.29
N ASP A 251 1.61 8.64 -4.40
CA ASP A 251 2.27 8.91 -3.13
C ASP A 251 1.91 7.83 -2.11
N VAL A 252 2.90 7.37 -1.34
CA VAL A 252 2.73 6.25 -0.40
C VAL A 252 3.04 6.67 1.02
N LEU A 253 2.12 6.38 1.94
CA LEU A 253 2.34 6.42 3.38
C LEU A 253 2.29 4.99 3.94
N GLY A 254 3.33 4.57 4.65
CA GLY A 254 3.34 3.33 5.42
C GLY A 254 3.16 3.64 6.91
N LEU A 255 2.24 2.92 7.56
CA LEU A 255 2.04 2.98 9.00
C LEU A 255 2.17 1.56 9.56
N ALA A 256 3.22 1.30 10.31
CA ALA A 256 3.42 0.04 11.00
C ALA A 256 2.99 0.15 12.46
N VAL A 257 2.21 -0.82 12.94
CA VAL A 257 1.91 -0.97 14.36
C VAL A 257 2.86 -1.99 14.95
N VAL A 258 3.56 -1.63 15.99
CA VAL A 258 4.44 -2.53 16.74
C VAL A 258 3.58 -3.51 17.53
N THR A 259 3.56 -4.77 17.15
CA THR A 259 2.71 -5.79 17.78
C THR A 259 3.44 -6.75 18.67
N ASN A 260 4.75 -6.85 18.52
CA ASN A 260 5.62 -7.72 19.31
C ASN A 260 7.06 -7.21 19.28
N ALA A 261 7.86 -7.57 20.26
CA ALA A 261 9.31 -7.48 20.15
C ALA A 261 9.78 -8.54 19.14
N ALA A 262 10.68 -8.17 18.24
CA ALA A 262 11.32 -9.13 17.34
C ALA A 262 12.16 -10.15 18.15
N ALA A 263 12.44 -11.31 17.56
CA ALA A 263 13.14 -12.41 18.25
C ALA A 263 14.46 -11.97 18.86
N GLY A 264 14.67 -12.28 20.15
CA GLY A 264 15.87 -11.91 20.89
C GLY A 264 15.82 -12.41 22.34
N PRO A 265 16.79 -12.06 23.19
CA PRO A 265 16.88 -12.57 24.57
C PRO A 265 15.67 -12.27 25.46
N ARG A 266 14.84 -11.29 25.06
CA ARG A 266 13.62 -10.86 25.78
C ARG A 266 12.33 -11.34 25.12
N ALA A 267 12.38 -11.98 23.94
CA ALA A 267 11.21 -12.44 23.25
C ALA A 267 10.89 -13.87 23.69
N GLY A 268 9.70 -14.08 24.22
CA GLY A 268 9.09 -15.40 24.36
C GLY A 268 8.57 -15.92 23.00
N PRO A 269 7.95 -17.11 22.96
CA PRO A 269 7.23 -17.57 21.78
C PRO A 269 6.18 -16.54 21.38
N LEU A 270 6.09 -16.22 20.07
CA LEU A 270 5.08 -15.28 19.56
C LEU A 270 3.70 -15.95 19.65
N ASP A 271 2.77 -15.23 20.24
CA ASP A 271 1.35 -15.53 20.20
C ASP A 271 0.67 -14.68 19.12
N VAL A 272 0.13 -15.31 18.08
CA VAL A 272 -0.55 -14.63 16.97
C VAL A 272 -1.81 -13.92 17.45
N ASP A 273 -2.51 -14.46 18.46
CA ASP A 273 -3.70 -13.82 19.03
C ASP A 273 -3.31 -12.53 19.77
N GLU A 274 -2.13 -12.53 20.41
CA GLU A 274 -1.60 -11.30 21.01
C GLU A 274 -1.27 -10.23 19.95
N VAL A 275 -0.66 -10.62 18.85
CA VAL A 275 -0.39 -9.71 17.71
C VAL A 275 -1.69 -9.05 17.23
N VAL A 276 -2.74 -9.85 17.00
CA VAL A 276 -4.05 -9.35 16.57
C VAL A 276 -4.66 -8.44 17.63
N ARG A 277 -4.55 -8.79 18.91
CA ARG A 277 -5.11 -8.00 20.03
C ARG A 277 -4.43 -6.63 20.14
N VAL A 278 -3.10 -6.58 20.07
CA VAL A 278 -2.34 -5.31 20.13
C VAL A 278 -2.66 -4.44 18.93
N ALA A 279 -2.67 -5.02 17.72
CA ALA A 279 -3.03 -4.30 16.50
C ALA A 279 -4.45 -3.73 16.58
N SER A 280 -5.42 -4.54 17.04
CA SER A 280 -6.81 -4.10 17.19
C SER A 280 -6.95 -2.94 18.19
N GLY A 281 -6.21 -2.98 19.29
CA GLY A 281 -6.18 -1.88 20.26
C GLY A 281 -5.60 -0.58 19.68
N SER A 282 -4.77 -0.67 18.65
CA SER A 282 -4.18 0.49 17.96
C SER A 282 -5.05 1.05 16.83
N SER A 283 -6.15 0.37 16.46
CA SER A 283 -7.04 0.78 15.37
C SER A 283 -7.52 2.24 15.45
N PRO A 284 -7.96 2.77 16.63
CA PRO A 284 -8.36 4.18 16.74
C PRO A 284 -7.21 5.15 16.46
N ALA A 285 -6.00 4.83 16.91
CA ALA A 285 -4.82 5.67 16.69
C ALA A 285 -4.41 5.69 15.20
N VAL A 286 -4.42 4.53 14.54
CA VAL A 286 -4.18 4.42 13.10
C VAL A 286 -5.23 5.21 12.33
N ALA A 287 -6.51 5.02 12.63
CA ALA A 287 -7.60 5.74 11.97
C ALA A 287 -7.49 7.26 12.14
N LYS A 288 -7.12 7.74 13.33
CA LYS A 288 -6.88 9.17 13.58
C LYS A 288 -5.79 9.73 12.67
N VAL A 289 -4.66 9.00 12.53
CA VAL A 289 -3.55 9.44 11.66
C VAL A 289 -4.02 9.44 10.21
N VAL A 290 -4.67 8.37 9.74
CA VAL A 290 -5.18 8.27 8.37
C VAL A 290 -6.14 9.40 8.04
N ALA A 291 -7.18 9.61 8.87
CA ALA A 291 -8.17 10.67 8.64
C ALA A 291 -7.53 12.06 8.65
N GLY A 292 -6.59 12.32 9.58
CA GLY A 292 -5.87 13.59 9.65
C GLY A 292 -5.01 13.84 8.41
N VAL A 293 -4.32 12.83 7.91
CA VAL A 293 -3.55 12.93 6.65
C VAL A 293 -4.50 13.19 5.48
N VAL A 294 -5.58 12.41 5.34
CA VAL A 294 -6.54 12.57 4.23
C VAL A 294 -7.18 13.96 4.24
N ARG A 295 -7.54 14.48 5.41
CA ARG A 295 -8.04 15.86 5.57
C ARG A 295 -7.06 16.90 5.04
N SER A 296 -5.78 16.68 5.23
CA SER A 296 -4.70 17.61 4.88
C SER A 296 -4.22 17.49 3.43
N LEU A 297 -4.75 16.54 2.65
CA LEU A 297 -4.44 16.43 1.23
C LEU A 297 -5.10 17.59 0.47
N ASP A 298 -4.36 18.15 -0.49
CA ASP A 298 -4.90 19.17 -1.38
C ASP A 298 -6.14 18.64 -2.13
N PRO A 299 -7.11 19.53 -2.45
CA PRO A 299 -8.22 19.16 -3.32
C PRO A 299 -7.71 18.60 -4.65
N VAL A 300 -8.30 17.51 -5.12
CA VAL A 300 -7.96 16.94 -6.43
C VAL A 300 -8.26 18.01 -7.51
N GLY A 301 -7.23 18.42 -8.25
CA GLY A 301 -7.35 19.44 -9.30
C GLY A 301 -6.85 20.83 -8.92
N ALA A 302 -6.28 21.05 -7.73
CA ALA A 302 -5.61 22.31 -7.43
C ALA A 302 -4.38 22.51 -8.36
N PRO A 303 -4.28 23.62 -9.12
CA PRO A 303 -3.10 23.90 -9.92
C PRO A 303 -1.96 24.29 -8.98
N GLY A 304 -1.01 23.40 -8.74
CA GLY A 304 0.13 23.72 -7.89
C GLY A 304 1.07 22.58 -7.54
N THR A 305 0.66 21.32 -7.63
CA THR A 305 1.55 20.17 -7.47
C THR A 305 2.02 19.65 -8.82
N ALA A 306 2.61 20.55 -9.62
CA ALA A 306 3.48 20.10 -10.70
C ALA A 306 4.53 19.21 -10.06
N ARG A 307 4.54 17.92 -10.43
CA ARG A 307 5.62 16.98 -10.15
C ARG A 307 6.93 17.76 -10.25
N ARG A 308 7.80 17.65 -9.26
CA ARG A 308 9.22 17.92 -9.49
C ARG A 308 9.61 17.02 -10.63
N GLU A 309 9.67 17.60 -11.82
CA GLU A 309 10.27 16.96 -12.99
C GLU A 309 11.62 16.42 -12.56
N ALA A 310 11.91 15.19 -12.96
CA ALA A 310 13.21 14.56 -12.73
C ALA A 310 14.30 15.59 -13.04
N ARG A 311 15.18 15.85 -12.06
CA ARG A 311 16.35 16.70 -12.28
C ARG A 311 16.99 16.23 -13.57
N PRO A 312 17.26 17.12 -14.53
CA PRO A 312 17.97 16.74 -15.75
C PRO A 312 19.28 16.07 -15.33
N ALA A 313 19.61 14.97 -15.97
CA ALA A 313 20.87 14.29 -15.80
C ALA A 313 21.99 15.34 -15.91
N VAL A 314 22.83 15.41 -14.89
CA VAL A 314 24.06 16.20 -14.95
C VAL A 314 24.87 15.64 -16.11
N SER A 315 24.93 16.37 -17.21
CA SER A 315 25.84 16.08 -18.31
C SER A 315 27.25 16.20 -17.75
N GLY A 316 27.94 15.07 -17.60
CA GLY A 316 29.37 15.05 -17.27
C GLY A 316 30.12 15.80 -18.35
N GLY A 317 30.62 16.98 -18.01
CA GLY A 317 31.60 17.66 -18.81
C GLY A 317 32.92 16.86 -18.78
N ASP A 318 33.35 16.39 -19.93
CA ASP A 318 34.72 15.98 -20.17
C ASP A 318 35.66 17.16 -19.91
N GLU A 319 36.33 17.16 -18.78
CA GLU A 319 37.58 17.90 -18.64
C GLU A 319 38.73 16.89 -18.62
N ALA A 320 39.29 16.72 -19.79
CA ALA A 320 40.59 16.09 -19.98
C ALA A 320 41.66 17.00 -19.38
N GLU A 321 42.10 16.72 -18.17
CA GLU A 321 43.28 17.38 -17.58
C GLU A 321 44.52 16.64 -18.02
N THR A 322 45.24 17.27 -18.97
CA THR A 322 46.57 16.89 -19.43
C THR A 322 47.58 17.17 -18.32
N ALA A 323 48.21 16.12 -17.80
CA ALA A 323 49.38 16.24 -16.92
C ALA A 323 50.62 16.65 -17.69
N PRO A 324 51.46 17.62 -17.26
CA PRO A 324 52.81 17.83 -17.76
C PRO A 324 53.79 16.88 -17.09
N ARG A 325 54.86 16.58 -17.86
CA ARG A 325 56.02 15.71 -17.59
C ARG A 325 56.71 15.89 -16.24
#